data_69b9d4e3e9ddf40715765a68d421648d
#
_entry.id   69b9d4e3e9ddf40715765a68d421648d
#
_cell.length_a   1.000
_cell.length_b   1.000
_cell.length_c   1.000
_cell.angle_alpha   90.00
_cell.angle_beta   90.00
_cell.angle_gamma   90.00
#
_symmetry.space_group_name_H-M   'P 1'
#
loop_
_entity.id
_entity.type
_entity.pdbx_description
1 polymer ?
#
loop_
_entity_poly.entity_id
_entity_poly.type
_entity_poly.pdbx_seq_one_letter_code
_entity_poly.pdbx_strand_id
1 'polypeptide(L)'
;MSVMETLNTRRTYRRFAQKPVPQDVVDDMVEALRLSSCGANRQAVKLVVVQSPEMVKKVHPLVKWAAYLPPEQGAPKADEQPVMYLAVVQDSSIPGDLNTDTGIALANITLAAWAKGCLLYTSDADDDR
;
A
#
# COMPACT_ATOMS: atom_id res chain seq x y z
N MET A 1 0.75 -2.99 -20.30
CA MET A 1 -0.15 -3.95 -19.63
C MET A 1 -1.55 -3.37 -19.61
N SER A 2 -2.55 -4.12 -20.07
CA SER A 2 -3.94 -3.67 -20.01
C SER A 2 -4.49 -3.70 -18.57
N VAL A 3 -5.62 -3.03 -18.34
CA VAL A 3 -6.29 -3.07 -17.04
C VAL A 3 -6.63 -4.51 -16.65
N MET A 4 -7.15 -5.30 -17.59
CA MET A 4 -7.51 -6.69 -17.31
C MET A 4 -6.30 -7.57 -17.03
N GLU A 5 -5.19 -7.38 -17.72
CA GLU A 5 -3.94 -8.07 -17.42
C GLU A 5 -3.42 -7.71 -16.04
N THR A 6 -3.47 -6.43 -15.67
CA THR A 6 -3.08 -5.97 -14.34
C THR A 6 -3.92 -6.64 -13.26
N LEU A 7 -5.24 -6.64 -13.43
CA LEU A 7 -6.16 -7.28 -12.48
C LEU A 7 -5.94 -8.79 -12.37
N ASN A 8 -5.73 -9.47 -13.50
CA ASN A 8 -5.55 -10.92 -13.54
C ASN A 8 -4.21 -11.38 -12.96
N THR A 9 -3.18 -10.56 -13.05
CA THR A 9 -1.81 -10.97 -12.70
C THR A 9 -1.36 -10.47 -11.33
N ARG A 10 -1.97 -9.39 -10.81
CA ARG A 10 -1.61 -8.85 -9.50
C ARG A 10 -1.77 -9.90 -8.39
N ARG A 11 -0.77 -9.99 -7.54
CA ARG A 11 -0.78 -10.86 -6.35
C ARG A 11 -0.29 -10.09 -5.13
N THR A 12 -0.63 -10.60 -3.96
CA THR A 12 -0.10 -10.12 -2.68
C THR A 12 1.26 -10.76 -2.42
N TYR A 13 2.25 -9.94 -2.11
CA TYR A 13 3.62 -10.39 -1.82
C TYR A 13 4.00 -10.00 -0.40
N ARG A 14 4.71 -10.90 0.29
CA ARG A 14 5.16 -10.72 1.67
C ARG A 14 6.67 -10.84 1.82
N ARG A 15 7.39 -10.95 0.70
CA ARG A 15 8.84 -11.02 0.63
C ARG A 15 9.30 -10.05 -0.43
N PHE A 16 10.28 -9.24 -0.12
CA PHE A 16 10.68 -8.11 -0.96
C PHE A 16 12.19 -8.12 -1.20
N ALA A 17 12.58 -7.79 -2.42
CA ALA A 17 13.98 -7.52 -2.74
C ALA A 17 14.43 -6.23 -2.04
N GLN A 18 15.67 -6.22 -1.59
CA GLN A 18 16.25 -5.06 -0.88
C GLN A 18 16.78 -4.03 -1.89
N LYS A 19 15.88 -3.55 -2.75
CA LYS A 19 16.16 -2.55 -3.79
C LYS A 19 15.28 -1.33 -3.58
N PRO A 20 15.79 -0.11 -3.75
CA PRO A 20 14.97 1.09 -3.70
C PRO A 20 13.85 1.03 -4.73
N VAL A 21 12.68 1.52 -4.35
CA VAL A 21 11.58 1.69 -5.31
C VAL A 21 11.90 2.88 -6.21
N PRO A 22 11.86 2.72 -7.55
CA PRO A 22 12.13 3.83 -8.46
C PRO A 22 11.18 5.01 -8.21
N GLN A 23 11.68 6.22 -8.32
CA GLN A 23 10.90 7.43 -8.02
C GLN A 23 9.67 7.58 -8.93
N ASP A 24 9.76 7.19 -10.20
CA ASP A 24 8.63 7.22 -11.13
C ASP A 24 7.49 6.29 -10.67
N VAL A 25 7.81 5.16 -10.05
CA VAL A 25 6.80 4.26 -9.47
C VAL A 25 6.13 4.92 -8.27
N VAL A 26 6.90 5.56 -7.41
CA VAL A 26 6.36 6.31 -6.25
C VAL A 26 5.45 7.43 -6.72
N ASP A 27 5.87 8.18 -7.73
CA ASP A 27 5.09 9.27 -8.31
C ASP A 27 3.77 8.76 -8.91
N ASP A 28 3.79 7.64 -9.61
CA ASP A 28 2.58 7.01 -10.16
C ASP A 28 1.63 6.55 -9.05
N MET A 29 2.13 6.02 -7.95
CA MET A 29 1.30 5.62 -6.82
C MET A 29 0.64 6.82 -6.14
N VAL A 30 1.37 7.92 -5.97
CA VAL A 30 0.83 9.17 -5.43
C VAL A 30 -0.25 9.73 -6.35
N GLU A 31 0.02 9.74 -7.64
CA GLU A 31 -0.92 10.21 -8.66
C GLU A 31 -2.17 9.34 -8.73
N ALA A 32 -2.03 8.01 -8.58
CA ALA A 32 -3.16 7.08 -8.54
C ALA A 32 -4.12 7.40 -7.39
N LEU A 33 -3.60 7.76 -6.22
CA LEU A 33 -4.44 8.22 -5.11
C LEU A 33 -5.13 9.54 -5.46
N ARG A 34 -4.38 10.50 -5.98
CA ARG A 34 -4.91 11.82 -6.34
C ARG A 34 -6.05 11.73 -7.36
N LEU A 35 -5.95 10.81 -8.31
CA LEU A 35 -6.94 10.60 -9.37
C LEU A 35 -8.10 9.70 -8.94
N SER A 36 -8.04 9.10 -7.76
CA SER A 36 -9.08 8.18 -7.28
C SER A 36 -10.38 8.92 -7.03
N SER A 37 -11.49 8.29 -7.44
CA SER A 37 -12.81 8.82 -7.13
C SER A 37 -13.09 8.76 -5.63
N CYS A 38 -13.84 9.73 -5.14
CA CYS A 38 -14.29 9.79 -3.76
C CYS A 38 -15.71 10.36 -3.68
N GLY A 39 -16.45 9.96 -2.66
CA GLY A 39 -17.82 10.42 -2.47
C GLY A 39 -17.88 11.93 -2.30
N ALA A 40 -18.75 12.59 -3.06
CA ALA A 40 -18.93 14.06 -3.04
C ALA A 40 -17.64 14.85 -3.21
N ASN A 41 -16.63 14.29 -3.87
CA ASN A 41 -15.32 14.90 -4.06
C ASN A 41 -14.67 15.39 -2.74
N ARG A 42 -14.87 14.68 -1.67
CA ARG A 42 -14.41 15.07 -0.31
C ARG A 42 -12.90 15.14 -0.17
N GLN A 43 -12.16 14.32 -0.92
CA GLN A 43 -10.70 14.29 -0.93
C GLN A 43 -10.08 14.16 0.47
N ALA A 44 -10.69 13.31 1.29
CA ALA A 44 -10.32 13.12 2.71
C ALA A 44 -9.18 12.11 2.91
N VAL A 45 -8.81 11.37 1.87
CA VAL A 45 -7.77 10.34 1.94
C VAL A 45 -6.43 10.96 1.56
N LYS A 46 -5.44 10.78 2.42
CA LYS A 46 -4.08 11.33 2.27
C LYS A 46 -3.07 10.18 2.24
N LEU A 47 -1.90 10.45 1.70
CA LEU A 47 -0.83 9.48 1.60
C LEU A 47 0.44 10.00 2.28
N VAL A 48 1.02 9.19 3.16
CA VAL A 48 2.34 9.43 3.73
C VAL A 48 3.31 8.42 3.13
N VAL A 49 4.33 8.91 2.46
CA VAL A 49 5.36 8.08 1.83
C VAL A 49 6.55 7.95 2.79
N VAL A 50 6.85 6.73 3.20
CA VAL A 50 7.95 6.41 4.12
C VAL A 50 9.04 5.69 3.34
N GLN A 51 10.10 6.39 2.99
CA GLN A 51 11.19 5.88 2.14
C GLN A 51 12.55 5.85 2.83
N SER A 52 12.81 6.71 3.81
CA SER A 52 14.11 6.71 4.46
C SER A 52 14.32 5.41 5.25
N PRO A 53 15.49 4.78 5.17
CA PRO A 53 15.76 3.54 5.91
C PRO A 53 15.50 3.66 7.41
N GLU A 54 15.78 4.82 7.98
CA GLU A 54 15.53 5.10 9.40
C GLU A 54 14.04 5.05 9.75
N MET A 55 13.19 5.71 8.95
CA MET A 55 11.74 5.71 9.19
C MET A 55 11.11 4.36 8.87
N VAL A 56 11.56 3.68 7.84
CA VAL A 56 11.11 2.32 7.50
C VAL A 56 11.31 1.37 8.68
N LYS A 57 12.46 1.43 9.35
CA LYS A 57 12.75 0.64 10.56
C LYS A 57 11.78 0.93 11.70
N LYS A 58 11.34 2.18 11.84
CA LYS A 58 10.38 2.57 12.88
C LYS A 58 8.96 2.10 12.56
N VAL A 59 8.58 2.07 11.29
CA VAL A 59 7.24 1.65 10.85
C VAL A 59 7.08 0.14 10.85
N HIS A 60 8.12 -0.59 10.47
CA HIS A 60 8.04 -2.04 10.30
C HIS A 60 7.44 -2.80 11.49
N PRO A 61 7.81 -2.53 12.75
CA PRO A 61 7.23 -3.23 13.90
C PRO A 61 5.74 -2.96 14.12
N LEU A 62 5.19 -1.91 13.50
CA LEU A 62 3.79 -1.53 13.64
C LEU A 62 2.89 -2.23 12.63
N VAL A 63 3.48 -2.88 11.62
CA VAL A 63 2.74 -3.57 10.56
C VAL A 63 2.49 -5.00 10.97
N LYS A 64 1.25 -5.45 10.80
CA LYS A 64 0.85 -6.84 11.02
C LYS A 64 0.94 -7.63 9.71
N TRP A 65 1.31 -8.89 9.83
CA TRP A 65 1.54 -9.78 8.69
C TRP A 65 0.66 -11.02 8.80
N ALA A 66 -0.33 -11.13 7.92
CA ALA A 66 -1.12 -12.34 7.65
C ALA A 66 -1.21 -13.30 8.86
N ALA A 67 -1.85 -12.87 9.95
CA ALA A 67 -1.94 -13.63 11.21
C ALA A 67 -2.59 -15.02 11.05
N TYR A 68 -3.35 -15.22 9.97
CA TYR A 68 -3.97 -16.50 9.62
C TYR A 68 -3.00 -17.51 8.98
N LEU A 69 -1.78 -17.09 8.63
CA LEU A 69 -0.75 -17.97 8.11
C LEU A 69 0.16 -18.50 9.23
N PRO A 70 0.80 -19.67 9.04
CA PRO A 70 1.87 -20.11 9.94
C PRO A 70 2.94 -19.02 10.08
N PRO A 71 3.56 -18.86 11.26
CA PRO A 71 4.55 -17.79 11.50
C PRO A 71 5.67 -17.71 10.46
N GLU A 72 6.14 -18.85 9.96
CA GLU A 72 7.17 -18.95 8.94
C GLU A 72 6.73 -18.43 7.56
N GLN A 73 5.42 -18.31 7.32
CA GLN A 73 4.83 -17.82 6.06
C GLN A 73 4.27 -16.39 6.19
N GLY A 74 4.08 -15.91 7.40
CA GLY A 74 3.52 -14.58 7.68
C GLY A 74 4.55 -13.48 7.50
N ALA A 75 5.20 -13.09 8.60
CA ALA A 75 6.14 -11.98 8.60
C ALA A 75 7.38 -12.27 7.74
N PRO A 76 7.90 -11.27 7.00
CA PRO A 76 9.13 -11.41 6.25
C PRO A 76 10.34 -11.49 7.18
N LYS A 77 11.37 -12.20 6.75
CA LYS A 77 12.68 -12.22 7.42
C LYS A 77 13.35 -10.85 7.27
N ALA A 78 14.39 -10.59 8.07
CA ALA A 78 15.07 -9.30 8.10
C ALA A 78 15.60 -8.83 6.73
N ASP A 79 16.04 -9.77 5.88
CA ASP A 79 16.56 -9.51 4.52
C ASP A 79 15.47 -9.53 3.43
N GLU A 80 14.21 -9.65 3.82
CA GLU A 80 13.07 -9.72 2.91
C GLU A 80 11.98 -8.67 3.24
N GLN A 81 12.27 -7.76 4.17
CA GLN A 81 11.32 -6.74 4.62
C GLN A 81 11.10 -5.67 3.55
N PRO A 82 9.93 -5.01 3.52
CA PRO A 82 9.71 -3.89 2.61
C PRO A 82 10.75 -2.79 2.79
N VAL A 83 11.15 -2.17 1.70
CA VAL A 83 12.07 -1.02 1.70
C VAL A 83 11.34 0.32 1.77
N MET A 84 10.01 0.29 1.65
CA MET A 84 9.15 1.48 1.66
C MET A 84 7.78 1.11 2.22
N TYR A 85 7.17 2.06 2.91
CA TYR A 85 5.78 1.97 3.34
C TYR A 85 4.98 3.17 2.82
N LEU A 86 3.73 2.91 2.49
CA LEU A 86 2.74 3.94 2.20
C LEU A 86 1.66 3.88 3.28
N ALA A 87 1.54 4.94 4.07
CA ALA A 87 0.47 5.05 5.04
C ALA A 87 -0.69 5.85 4.41
N VAL A 88 -1.81 5.18 4.21
CA VAL A 88 -3.03 5.81 3.73
C VAL A 88 -3.83 6.24 4.95
N VAL A 89 -4.03 7.53 5.10
CA VAL A 89 -4.67 8.13 6.28
C VAL A 89 -5.94 8.88 5.87
N GLN A 90 -6.87 8.98 6.81
CA GLN A 90 -8.15 9.65 6.60
C GLN A 90 -8.20 10.94 7.42
N ASP A 91 -8.66 12.01 6.81
CA ASP A 91 -8.96 13.24 7.54
C ASP A 91 -10.34 13.10 8.21
N SER A 92 -10.35 12.75 9.49
CA SER A 92 -11.57 12.48 10.25
C SER A 92 -12.43 13.74 10.48
N SER A 93 -11.92 14.92 10.20
CA SER A 93 -12.72 16.15 10.25
C SER A 93 -13.70 16.28 9.07
N ILE A 94 -13.48 15.50 8.01
CA ILE A 94 -14.34 15.48 6.83
C ILE A 94 -15.39 14.38 7.00
N PRO A 95 -16.70 14.70 6.98
CA PRO A 95 -17.75 13.70 7.19
C PRO A 95 -17.96 12.80 5.96
N GLY A 96 -18.43 11.58 6.20
CA GLY A 96 -18.80 10.64 5.17
C GLY A 96 -18.17 9.26 5.37
N ASP A 97 -18.42 8.35 4.42
CA ASP A 97 -17.83 7.01 4.41
C ASP A 97 -16.41 7.07 3.82
N LEU A 98 -15.44 7.33 4.69
CA LEU A 98 -14.05 7.41 4.29
C LEU A 98 -13.41 6.05 4.01
N ASN A 99 -14.00 4.96 4.52
CA ASN A 99 -13.49 3.61 4.29
C ASN A 99 -13.70 3.17 2.84
N THR A 100 -14.83 3.50 2.23
CA THR A 100 -15.04 3.24 0.80
C THR A 100 -14.02 4.02 -0.04
N ASP A 101 -13.83 5.30 0.22
CA ASP A 101 -12.86 6.13 -0.49
C ASP A 101 -11.43 5.58 -0.32
N THR A 102 -11.08 5.14 0.88
CA THR A 102 -9.77 4.52 1.17
C THR A 102 -9.57 3.25 0.38
N GLY A 103 -10.58 2.38 0.31
CA GLY A 103 -10.52 1.14 -0.47
C GLY A 103 -10.29 1.39 -1.96
N ILE A 104 -10.97 2.39 -2.53
CA ILE A 104 -10.77 2.80 -3.92
C ILE A 104 -9.33 3.27 -4.15
N ALA A 105 -8.82 4.13 -3.29
CA ALA A 105 -7.47 4.65 -3.38
C ALA A 105 -6.42 3.53 -3.27
N LEU A 106 -6.58 2.62 -2.30
CA LEU A 106 -5.68 1.47 -2.13
C LEU A 106 -5.65 0.56 -3.36
N ALA A 107 -6.82 0.25 -3.93
CA ALA A 107 -6.89 -0.55 -5.15
C ALA A 107 -6.12 0.11 -6.30
N ASN A 108 -6.33 1.40 -6.51
CA ASN A 108 -5.65 2.14 -7.58
C ASN A 108 -4.13 2.21 -7.37
N ILE A 109 -3.68 2.45 -6.14
CA ILE A 109 -2.25 2.47 -5.80
C ILE A 109 -1.61 1.10 -6.11
N THR A 110 -2.25 0.01 -5.68
CA THR A 110 -1.70 -1.33 -5.89
C THR A 110 -1.63 -1.70 -7.38
N LEU A 111 -2.64 -1.33 -8.16
CA LEU A 111 -2.65 -1.57 -9.59
C LEU A 111 -1.59 -0.73 -10.33
N ALA A 112 -1.43 0.53 -9.94
CA ALA A 112 -0.41 1.42 -10.52
C ALA A 112 1.00 0.87 -10.28
N ALA A 113 1.29 0.43 -9.06
CA ALA A 113 2.58 -0.18 -8.73
C ALA A 113 2.82 -1.47 -9.51
N TRP A 114 1.83 -2.36 -9.56
CA TRP A 114 1.95 -3.63 -10.27
C TRP A 114 2.17 -3.42 -11.78
N ALA A 115 1.50 -2.46 -12.39
CA ALA A 115 1.70 -2.12 -13.80
C ALA A 115 3.14 -1.70 -14.13
N LYS A 116 3.87 -1.21 -13.14
CA LYS A 116 5.31 -0.87 -13.22
C LYS A 116 6.22 -2.00 -12.74
N GLY A 117 5.68 -3.17 -12.44
CA GLY A 117 6.46 -4.32 -11.95
C GLY A 117 6.84 -4.23 -10.47
N CYS A 118 6.20 -3.37 -9.69
CA CYS A 118 6.44 -3.25 -8.26
C CYS A 118 5.48 -4.13 -7.45
N LEU A 119 6.03 -4.86 -6.48
CA LEU A 119 5.29 -5.81 -5.66
C LEU A 119 4.81 -5.12 -4.37
N LEU A 120 3.57 -5.38 -3.99
CA LEU A 120 2.96 -4.77 -2.81
C LEU A 120 2.30 -5.80 -1.90
N TYR A 121 2.32 -5.49 -0.62
CA TYR A 121 1.46 -6.07 0.41
C TYR A 121 0.60 -4.94 0.99
N THR A 122 -0.70 -5.18 1.12
CA THR A 122 -1.59 -4.26 1.83
C THR A 122 -1.98 -4.86 3.17
N SER A 123 -1.89 -4.06 4.22
CA SER A 123 -2.33 -4.41 5.56
C SER A 123 -3.12 -3.25 6.13
N ASP A 124 -4.26 -3.56 6.72
CA ASP A 124 -4.99 -2.65 7.58
C ASP A 124 -4.55 -2.94 9.03
N ALA A 125 -4.35 -1.92 9.84
CA ALA A 125 -4.06 -2.09 11.25
C ALA A 125 -5.18 -2.84 11.99
N ASP A 126 -6.39 -2.77 11.45
CA ASP A 126 -7.59 -3.43 11.97
C ASP A 126 -7.91 -4.78 11.30
N ASP A 127 -7.19 -5.16 10.24
CA ASP A 127 -7.58 -6.24 9.33
C ASP A 127 -7.14 -7.64 9.83
N ASP A 128 -6.33 -7.71 10.86
CA ASP A 128 -5.86 -8.97 11.46
C ASP A 128 -6.76 -9.42 12.64
N ARG A 129 -8.06 -9.20 12.54
CA ARG A 129 -9.04 -9.64 13.54
C ARG A 129 -9.47 -11.09 13.33
#